data_5524cd4bf5b7c9ee2908313f42bbd259
#
_entry.id   5524cd4bf5b7c9ee2908313f42bbd259
#
_cell.length_a   1.000
_cell.length_b   1.000
_cell.length_c   1.000
_cell.angle_alpha   90.00
_cell.angle_beta   90.00
_cell.angle_gamma   90.00
#
_symmetry.space_group_name_H-M   'P 1'
#
loop_
_entity.id
_entity.type
_entity.pdbx_description
1 polymer ?
#
loop_
_entity_poly.entity_id
_entity_poly.type
_entity_poly.pdbx_seq_one_letter_code
_entity_poly.pdbx_strand_id
1 'polypeptide(L)'
;MQILTAEASASSIAALPVETAPRQVRVLVEDRELAQSVGEERRVLAERACVAGSMVLQRGRWSAAPYVQEASAGFGLLVLKGLISGRVGRRGGYGAELLGPGDLLRPLQRPSARASVPFDSNWAVIHPARVAVLGPQFVERAAPYPELAGVLIGRALLRTRRLAVIMAIVRPGQGFHVVKK
;
A
#
# COMPACT_ATOMS: atom_id res chain seq x y z
N MET A 1 -29.73 -45.31 -8.28
CA MET A 1 -29.28 -44.44 -7.19
C MET A 1 -27.82 -44.06 -7.53
N GLN A 2 -27.62 -43.01 -8.33
CA GLN A 2 -26.32 -42.56 -8.80
C GLN A 2 -25.87 -41.39 -7.94
N ILE A 3 -24.72 -41.55 -7.31
CA ILE A 3 -24.06 -40.53 -6.50
C ILE A 3 -23.27 -39.65 -7.45
N LEU A 4 -23.68 -38.40 -7.61
CA LEU A 4 -22.93 -37.35 -8.29
C LEU A 4 -21.80 -36.89 -7.40
N THR A 5 -20.59 -37.29 -7.74
CA THR A 5 -19.33 -36.76 -7.22
C THR A 5 -19.13 -35.35 -7.80
N ALA A 6 -19.23 -34.33 -6.95
CA ALA A 6 -18.86 -32.95 -7.31
C ALA A 6 -17.33 -32.85 -7.36
N GLU A 7 -16.77 -32.77 -8.57
CA GLU A 7 -15.38 -32.39 -8.78
C GLU A 7 -15.19 -30.92 -8.37
N ALA A 8 -14.43 -30.72 -7.30
CA ALA A 8 -13.95 -29.42 -6.88
C ALA A 8 -12.94 -28.92 -7.93
N SER A 9 -13.37 -27.89 -8.69
CA SER A 9 -12.53 -27.20 -9.64
C SER A 9 -11.32 -26.61 -8.94
N ALA A 10 -10.15 -27.20 -9.21
CA ALA A 10 -8.85 -26.68 -8.78
C ALA A 10 -8.64 -25.29 -9.43
N SER A 11 -8.83 -24.25 -8.63
CA SER A 11 -8.55 -22.88 -9.02
C SER A 11 -7.05 -22.77 -9.35
N SER A 12 -6.77 -22.54 -10.63
CA SER A 12 -5.44 -22.30 -11.18
C SER A 12 -4.69 -21.29 -10.33
N ILE A 13 -3.65 -21.73 -9.63
CA ILE A 13 -2.70 -20.87 -8.93
C ILE A 13 -1.90 -20.18 -10.04
N ALA A 14 -2.39 -19.03 -10.51
CA ALA A 14 -1.63 -18.18 -11.40
C ALA A 14 -0.32 -17.81 -10.70
N ALA A 15 0.80 -18.10 -11.35
CA ALA A 15 2.14 -17.81 -10.85
C ALA A 15 2.21 -16.37 -10.34
N LEU A 16 2.66 -16.21 -9.09
CA LEU A 16 2.93 -14.88 -8.53
C LEU A 16 3.98 -14.19 -9.42
N PRO A 17 3.84 -12.89 -9.69
CA PRO A 17 4.81 -12.15 -10.49
C PRO A 17 6.21 -12.31 -9.87
N VAL A 18 7.19 -12.60 -10.72
CA VAL A 18 8.59 -12.81 -10.32
C VAL A 18 9.08 -11.53 -9.66
N GLU A 19 9.36 -11.62 -8.38
CA GLU A 19 9.93 -10.56 -7.58
C GLU A 19 11.45 -10.60 -7.73
N THR A 20 12.04 -9.51 -8.21
CA THR A 20 13.49 -9.40 -8.30
C THR A 20 14.06 -9.20 -6.90
N ALA A 21 15.19 -9.87 -6.60
CA ALA A 21 15.88 -9.78 -5.30
C ALA A 21 15.96 -8.35 -4.76
N PRO A 22 15.74 -8.14 -3.45
CA PRO A 22 15.69 -6.82 -2.85
C PRO A 22 17.02 -6.08 -3.09
N ARG A 23 16.93 -4.89 -3.68
CA ARG A 23 18.06 -3.98 -3.85
C ARG A 23 17.91 -2.81 -2.89
N GLN A 24 19.02 -2.32 -2.37
CA GLN A 24 18.98 -1.09 -1.58
C GLN A 24 18.77 0.13 -2.49
N VAL A 25 17.98 1.09 -2.02
CA VAL A 25 17.69 2.34 -2.70
C VAL A 25 17.84 3.52 -1.74
N ARG A 26 18.41 4.62 -2.22
CA ARG A 26 18.42 5.89 -1.50
C ARG A 26 17.08 6.58 -1.72
N VAL A 27 16.21 6.49 -0.73
CA VAL A 27 14.80 6.91 -0.85
C VAL A 27 14.68 8.37 -1.28
N LEU A 28 15.48 9.26 -0.69
CA LEU A 28 15.42 10.70 -0.97
C LEU A 28 15.97 11.09 -2.35
N VAL A 29 16.80 10.25 -2.97
CA VAL A 29 17.25 10.46 -4.35
C VAL A 29 16.12 10.16 -5.34
N GLU A 30 15.29 9.14 -5.02
CA GLU A 30 14.17 8.72 -5.85
C GLU A 30 12.92 9.58 -5.64
N ASP A 31 12.69 10.03 -4.41
CA ASP A 31 11.54 10.87 -4.02
C ASP A 31 12.04 12.28 -3.68
N ARG A 32 12.08 13.14 -4.71
CA ARG A 32 12.57 14.51 -4.58
C ARG A 32 11.69 15.39 -3.70
N GLU A 33 10.37 15.16 -3.70
CA GLU A 33 9.45 15.91 -2.84
C GLU A 33 9.74 15.62 -1.37
N LEU A 34 9.96 14.35 -1.04
CA LEU A 34 10.37 13.94 0.31
C LEU A 34 11.74 14.54 0.68
N ALA A 35 12.70 14.57 -0.27
CA ALA A 35 14.02 15.17 -0.03
C ALA A 35 13.95 16.69 0.23
N GLN A 36 13.01 17.40 -0.41
CA GLN A 36 12.84 18.85 -0.23
C GLN A 36 12.34 19.22 1.17
N SER A 37 11.73 18.28 1.91
CA SER A 37 11.33 18.54 3.30
C SER A 37 12.53 18.68 4.25
N VAL A 38 13.70 18.16 3.86
CA VAL A 38 14.94 18.29 4.65
C VAL A 38 15.66 19.58 4.25
N GLY A 39 16.08 20.35 5.24
CA GLY A 39 16.84 21.58 5.03
C GLY A 39 18.08 21.34 4.16
N GLU A 40 18.39 22.29 3.29
CA GLU A 40 19.40 22.15 2.23
C GLU A 40 20.76 21.69 2.75
N GLU A 41 21.22 22.26 3.86
CA GLU A 41 22.49 21.94 4.51
C GLU A 41 22.61 20.47 4.92
N ARG A 42 21.49 19.83 5.30
CA ARG A 42 21.43 18.45 5.79
C ARG A 42 21.02 17.45 4.73
N ARG A 43 20.51 17.92 3.57
CA ARG A 43 19.90 17.08 2.54
C ARG A 43 20.86 16.03 2.00
N VAL A 44 22.10 16.40 1.69
CA VAL A 44 23.12 15.47 1.17
C VAL A 44 23.40 14.32 2.17
N LEU A 45 23.44 14.63 3.45
CA LEU A 45 23.64 13.62 4.49
C LEU A 45 22.39 12.72 4.63
N ALA A 46 21.21 13.31 4.60
CA ALA A 46 19.95 12.57 4.62
C ALA A 46 19.81 11.63 3.43
N GLU A 47 20.14 12.05 2.21
CA GLU A 47 20.12 11.22 1.00
C GLU A 47 21.04 9.99 1.10
N ARG A 48 22.19 10.15 1.78
CA ARG A 48 23.11 9.03 2.03
C ARG A 48 22.64 8.10 3.13
N ALA A 49 22.02 8.64 4.16
CA ALA A 49 21.58 7.88 5.34
C ALA A 49 20.27 7.14 5.09
N CYS A 50 19.29 7.78 4.43
CA CYS A 50 17.94 7.25 4.25
C CYS A 50 17.87 6.20 3.13
N VAL A 51 18.41 5.02 3.43
CA VAL A 51 18.44 3.85 2.54
C VAL A 51 17.41 2.84 2.99
N ALA A 52 16.66 2.26 2.04
CA ALA A 52 15.68 1.22 2.27
C ALA A 52 15.86 0.03 1.30
N GLY A 53 15.36 -1.13 1.65
CA GLY A 53 15.20 -2.23 0.72
C GLY A 53 14.18 -1.86 -0.35
N SER A 54 14.41 -2.22 -1.60
CA SER A 54 13.45 -2.01 -2.69
C SER A 54 13.24 -3.26 -3.50
N MET A 55 12.06 -3.40 -4.08
CA MET A 55 11.68 -4.50 -4.94
C MET A 55 11.06 -4.00 -6.23
N VAL A 56 11.17 -4.79 -7.29
CA VAL A 56 10.50 -4.53 -8.57
C VAL A 56 9.35 -5.50 -8.68
N LEU A 57 8.16 -4.94 -8.88
CA LEU A 57 6.92 -5.67 -9.05
C LEU A 57 6.55 -5.71 -10.53
N GLN A 58 6.36 -6.91 -11.06
CA GLN A 58 5.91 -7.09 -12.44
C GLN A 58 4.39 -6.92 -12.54
N ARG A 59 3.91 -6.62 -13.76
CA ARG A 59 2.49 -6.48 -14.04
C ARG A 59 1.71 -7.74 -13.66
N GLY A 60 0.57 -7.59 -12.99
CA GLY A 60 -0.28 -8.70 -12.60
C GLY A 60 -0.80 -8.59 -11.16
N ARG A 61 -1.41 -9.65 -10.68
CA ARG A 61 -1.86 -9.72 -9.28
C ARG A 61 -0.67 -9.71 -8.35
N TRP A 62 -0.78 -8.99 -7.26
CA TRP A 62 0.29 -8.87 -6.28
C TRP A 62 -0.26 -9.00 -4.86
N SER A 63 0.57 -9.56 -3.97
CA SER A 63 0.26 -9.65 -2.54
C SER A 63 1.32 -8.92 -1.73
N ALA A 64 0.89 -8.02 -0.88
CA ALA A 64 1.77 -7.36 0.08
C ALA A 64 2.06 -8.23 1.33
N ALA A 65 1.45 -9.41 1.44
CA ALA A 65 1.54 -10.26 2.62
C ALA A 65 2.97 -10.55 3.12
N PRO A 66 3.96 -10.82 2.26
CA PRO A 66 5.34 -11.06 2.70
C PRO A 66 5.97 -9.85 3.42
N TYR A 67 5.51 -8.63 3.14
CA TYR A 67 6.09 -7.38 3.64
C TYR A 67 5.28 -6.75 4.75
N VAL A 68 4.13 -7.34 5.12
CA VAL A 68 3.21 -6.78 6.12
C VAL A 68 3.91 -6.52 7.45
N GLN A 69 4.71 -7.47 7.92
CA GLN A 69 5.36 -7.36 9.23
C GLN A 69 6.37 -6.22 9.25
N GLU A 70 7.28 -6.18 8.29
CA GLU A 70 8.33 -5.17 8.21
C GLU A 70 7.75 -3.77 7.92
N ALA A 71 6.86 -3.66 6.93
CA ALA A 71 6.24 -2.40 6.57
C ALA A 71 5.34 -1.83 7.67
N SER A 72 4.68 -2.69 8.45
CA SER A 72 3.82 -2.26 9.56
C SER A 72 4.58 -1.78 10.78
N ALA A 73 5.79 -2.30 11.00
CA ALA A 73 6.68 -1.84 12.05
C ALA A 73 7.42 -0.53 11.70
N GLY A 74 7.21 0.00 10.48
CA GLY A 74 7.76 1.25 10.00
C GLY A 74 6.69 2.17 9.39
N PHE A 75 7.09 2.93 8.36
CA PHE A 75 6.16 3.82 7.65
C PHE A 75 5.30 3.10 6.60
N GLY A 76 5.71 1.93 6.11
CA GLY A 76 5.00 1.19 5.08
C GLY A 76 5.81 0.94 3.81
N LEU A 77 5.12 0.83 2.68
CA LEU A 77 5.69 0.65 1.35
C LEU A 77 5.52 1.94 0.55
N LEU A 78 6.62 2.54 0.11
CA LEU A 78 6.61 3.74 -0.72
C LEU A 78 6.73 3.35 -2.19
N VAL A 79 5.78 3.78 -3.01
CA VAL A 79 5.86 3.61 -4.47
C VAL A 79 6.86 4.62 -5.02
N LEU A 80 7.96 4.13 -5.61
CA LEU A 80 8.99 4.97 -6.23
C LEU A 80 8.72 5.16 -7.72
N LYS A 81 8.16 4.15 -8.39
CA LYS A 81 7.87 4.17 -9.82
C LYS A 81 6.75 3.19 -10.15
N GLY A 82 6.05 3.44 -11.25
CA GLY A 82 5.00 2.54 -11.74
C GLY A 82 3.61 2.87 -11.21
N LEU A 83 2.68 1.92 -11.34
CA LEU A 83 1.29 2.11 -10.95
C LEU A 83 0.72 0.82 -10.37
N ILE A 84 0.14 0.92 -9.18
CA ILE A 84 -0.48 -0.17 -8.46
C ILE A 84 -1.96 0.17 -8.25
N SER A 85 -2.85 -0.75 -8.55
CA SER A 85 -4.28 -0.65 -8.23
C SER A 85 -4.58 -1.42 -6.96
N GLY A 86 -5.29 -0.78 -6.04
CA GLY A 86 -5.85 -1.39 -4.83
C GLY A 86 -7.37 -1.45 -4.91
N ARG A 87 -7.95 -2.59 -4.55
CA ARG A 87 -9.40 -2.73 -4.32
C ARG A 87 -9.61 -3.08 -2.87
N VAL A 88 -10.33 -2.23 -2.17
CA VAL A 88 -10.63 -2.39 -0.75
C VAL A 88 -12.13 -2.34 -0.55
N GLY A 89 -12.67 -3.28 0.19
CA GLY A 89 -14.11 -3.29 0.42
C GLY A 89 -14.63 -4.50 1.17
N ARG A 90 -15.94 -4.65 1.15
CA ARG A 90 -16.70 -5.79 1.71
C ARG A 90 -17.64 -6.34 0.65
N ARG A 91 -18.23 -7.51 0.93
CA ARG A 91 -19.35 -8.05 0.14
C ARG A 91 -20.41 -6.96 -0.08
N GLY A 92 -20.61 -6.57 -1.34
CA GLY A 92 -21.56 -5.53 -1.75
C GLY A 92 -20.98 -4.19 -2.17
N GLY A 93 -19.67 -3.91 -1.96
CA GLY A 93 -19.05 -2.68 -2.46
C GLY A 93 -17.53 -2.66 -2.31
N TYR A 94 -16.83 -2.38 -3.40
CA TYR A 94 -15.37 -2.20 -3.42
C TYR A 94 -15.02 -0.81 -3.94
N GLY A 95 -14.24 -0.08 -3.14
CA GLY A 95 -13.54 1.10 -3.62
C GLY A 95 -12.27 0.68 -4.36
N ALA A 96 -11.97 1.35 -5.47
CA ALA A 96 -10.72 1.19 -6.19
C ALA A 96 -9.86 2.44 -6.02
N GLU A 97 -8.57 2.25 -5.73
CA GLU A 97 -7.58 3.32 -5.68
C GLU A 97 -6.43 3.02 -6.64
N LEU A 98 -5.77 4.06 -7.10
CA LEU A 98 -4.53 3.97 -7.86
C LEU A 98 -3.41 4.60 -7.03
N LEU A 99 -2.29 3.89 -6.92
CA LEU A 99 -1.09 4.33 -6.21
C LEU A 99 0.04 4.49 -7.22
N GLY A 100 0.57 5.69 -7.28
CA GLY A 100 1.71 6.07 -8.11
C GLY A 100 2.92 6.52 -7.29
N PRO A 101 3.96 7.08 -7.95
CA PRO A 101 5.14 7.57 -7.26
C PRO A 101 4.80 8.57 -6.15
N GLY A 102 5.43 8.39 -4.99
CA GLY A 102 5.17 9.19 -3.79
C GLY A 102 4.04 8.67 -2.91
N ASP A 103 3.17 7.78 -3.39
CA ASP A 103 2.11 7.22 -2.57
C ASP A 103 2.65 6.20 -1.57
N LEU A 104 2.13 6.27 -0.35
CA LEU A 104 2.51 5.39 0.75
C LEU A 104 1.42 4.35 1.00
N LEU A 105 1.76 3.09 0.77
CA LEU A 105 0.93 1.95 1.07
C LEU A 105 1.32 1.39 2.45
N ARG A 106 0.42 1.41 3.41
CA ARG A 106 0.54 0.57 4.61
C ARG A 106 -0.25 -0.70 4.36
N PRO A 107 0.42 -1.86 4.21
CA PRO A 107 -0.26 -3.13 4.15
C PRO A 107 -1.08 -3.28 5.42
N LEU A 108 -2.36 -3.60 5.25
CA LEU A 108 -3.25 -3.71 6.38
C LEU A 108 -2.80 -4.91 7.23
N GLN A 109 -2.47 -4.64 8.46
CA GLN A 109 -2.26 -5.68 9.45
C GLN A 109 -3.51 -6.54 9.53
N ARG A 110 -3.35 -7.82 9.84
CA ARG A 110 -4.50 -8.67 10.20
C ARG A 110 -5.40 -7.87 11.14
N PRO A 111 -6.73 -7.90 10.92
CA PRO A 111 -7.64 -7.21 11.81
C PRO A 111 -7.25 -7.58 13.24
N SER A 112 -6.83 -6.60 14.04
CA SER A 112 -6.69 -6.84 15.47
C SER A 112 -8.06 -7.28 15.98
N ALA A 113 -8.12 -8.02 17.08
CA ALA A 113 -9.38 -8.41 17.70
C ALA A 113 -10.32 -7.21 17.99
N ARG A 114 -9.80 -5.99 17.87
CA ARG A 114 -10.53 -4.72 17.97
C ARG A 114 -11.00 -4.15 16.62
N ALA A 115 -10.58 -4.71 15.48
CA ALA A 115 -11.09 -4.30 14.18
C ALA A 115 -12.52 -4.82 14.01
N SER A 116 -13.48 -3.95 14.20
CA SER A 116 -14.90 -4.28 14.24
C SER A 116 -15.50 -4.76 12.92
N VAL A 117 -14.76 -4.63 11.80
CA VAL A 117 -15.29 -4.93 10.46
C VAL A 117 -14.24 -5.57 9.58
N PRO A 118 -14.39 -6.87 9.21
CA PRO A 118 -13.51 -7.51 8.23
C PRO A 118 -13.72 -6.86 6.85
N PHE A 119 -12.62 -6.64 6.14
CA PHE A 119 -12.63 -6.17 4.75
C PHE A 119 -11.60 -6.95 3.93
N ASP A 120 -11.85 -7.01 2.64
CA ASP A 120 -10.96 -7.63 1.66
C ASP A 120 -10.12 -6.57 0.97
N SER A 121 -8.86 -6.87 0.74
CA SER A 121 -7.98 -6.03 -0.07
C SER A 121 -7.30 -6.88 -1.14
N ASN A 122 -7.37 -6.43 -2.38
CA ASN A 122 -6.72 -7.06 -3.53
C ASN A 122 -5.87 -6.02 -4.25
N TRP A 123 -4.65 -6.41 -4.58
CA TRP A 123 -3.69 -5.54 -5.25
C TRP A 123 -3.34 -6.08 -6.63
N ALA A 124 -3.14 -5.18 -7.58
CA ALA A 124 -2.65 -5.50 -8.91
C ALA A 124 -1.67 -4.43 -9.38
N VAL A 125 -0.58 -4.84 -9.95
CA VAL A 125 0.39 -3.96 -10.61
C VAL A 125 -0.10 -3.70 -12.03
N ILE A 126 -0.45 -2.47 -12.34
CA ILE A 126 -0.94 -2.04 -13.65
C ILE A 126 0.23 -1.74 -14.59
N HIS A 127 1.21 -1.01 -14.10
CA HIS A 127 2.49 -0.80 -14.76
C HIS A 127 3.62 -1.28 -13.84
N PRO A 128 4.67 -1.93 -14.39
CA PRO A 128 5.80 -2.40 -13.58
C PRO A 128 6.22 -1.34 -12.57
N ALA A 129 6.26 -1.73 -11.31
CA ALA A 129 6.44 -0.79 -10.20
C ALA A 129 7.70 -1.10 -9.41
N ARG A 130 8.35 -0.06 -8.88
CA ARG A 130 9.40 -0.18 -7.89
C ARG A 130 8.92 0.40 -6.58
N VAL A 131 9.07 -0.37 -5.52
CA VAL A 131 8.56 -0.05 -4.19
C VAL A 131 9.70 -0.13 -3.18
N ALA A 132 9.80 0.84 -2.28
CA ALA A 132 10.73 0.81 -1.14
C ALA A 132 10.01 0.35 0.12
N VAL A 133 10.66 -0.50 0.93
CA VAL A 133 10.16 -0.96 2.24
C VAL A 133 10.70 -0.03 3.31
N LEU A 134 9.86 0.88 3.81
CA LEU A 134 10.19 1.81 4.86
C LEU A 134 9.96 1.18 6.24
N GLY A 135 10.69 0.08 6.51
CA GLY A 135 10.63 -0.70 7.74
C GLY A 135 11.38 -0.06 8.91
N PRO A 136 11.59 -0.79 10.03
CA PRO A 136 12.24 -0.27 11.25
C PRO A 136 13.62 0.32 10.98
N GLN A 137 14.45 -0.35 10.17
CA GLN A 137 15.78 0.14 9.83
C GLN A 137 15.76 1.50 9.11
N PHE A 138 14.76 1.73 8.26
CA PHE A 138 14.58 3.04 7.64
C PHE A 138 14.16 4.08 8.68
N VAL A 139 13.27 3.72 9.62
CA VAL A 139 12.84 4.61 10.70
C VAL A 139 14.03 5.06 11.54
N GLU A 140 14.93 4.16 11.90
CA GLU A 140 16.17 4.47 12.66
C GLU A 140 17.08 5.43 11.89
N ARG A 141 17.27 5.19 10.59
CA ARG A 141 18.09 6.04 9.71
C ARG A 141 17.46 7.41 9.45
N ALA A 142 16.14 7.49 9.45
CA ALA A 142 15.38 8.73 9.27
C ALA A 142 15.20 9.52 10.58
N ALA A 143 15.47 8.92 11.75
CA ALA A 143 15.26 9.55 13.05
C ALA A 143 15.95 10.92 13.21
N PRO A 144 17.18 11.18 12.66
CA PRO A 144 17.79 12.50 12.68
C PRO A 144 17.07 13.56 11.83
N TYR A 145 16.09 13.16 11.01
CA TYR A 145 15.37 14.01 10.05
C TYR A 145 13.85 13.93 10.31
N PRO A 146 13.35 14.50 11.41
CA PRO A 146 11.94 14.35 11.84
C PRO A 146 10.95 14.91 10.81
N GLU A 147 11.34 15.86 9.98
CA GLU A 147 10.56 16.40 8.87
C GLU A 147 10.10 15.31 7.88
N LEU A 148 10.91 14.27 7.67
CA LEU A 148 10.54 13.13 6.81
C LEU A 148 9.34 12.37 7.36
N ALA A 149 9.29 12.16 8.68
CA ALA A 149 8.16 11.51 9.33
C ALA A 149 6.87 12.32 9.13
N GLY A 150 6.95 13.65 9.27
CA GLY A 150 5.82 14.55 9.04
C GLY A 150 5.22 14.40 7.63
N VAL A 151 6.06 14.41 6.60
CA VAL A 151 5.63 14.23 5.20
C VAL A 151 5.03 12.84 4.97
N LEU A 152 5.69 11.78 5.44
CA LEU A 152 5.21 10.40 5.26
C LEU A 152 3.86 10.17 5.96
N ILE A 153 3.69 10.70 7.18
CA ILE A 153 2.41 10.65 7.89
C ILE A 153 1.35 11.44 7.13
N GLY A 154 1.70 12.63 6.63
CA GLY A 154 0.81 13.46 5.81
C GLY A 154 0.30 12.71 4.58
N ARG A 155 1.18 12.01 3.85
CA ARG A 155 0.80 11.16 2.70
C ARG A 155 -0.14 10.01 3.09
N ALA A 156 0.12 9.35 4.22
CA ALA A 156 -0.76 8.30 4.73
C ALA A 156 -2.16 8.84 5.08
N LEU A 157 -2.25 10.02 5.70
CA LEU A 157 -3.51 10.67 6.02
C LEU A 157 -4.28 11.10 4.76
N LEU A 158 -3.59 11.68 3.76
CA LEU A 158 -4.20 12.04 2.48
C LEU A 158 -4.77 10.81 1.77
N ARG A 159 -4.05 9.69 1.76
CA ARG A 159 -4.55 8.44 1.21
C ARG A 159 -5.80 7.95 1.95
N THR A 160 -5.79 7.98 3.28
CA THR A 160 -6.96 7.60 4.10
C THR A 160 -8.19 8.46 3.76
N ARG A 161 -8.01 9.78 3.58
CA ARG A 161 -9.07 10.68 3.13
C ARG A 161 -9.61 10.32 1.75
N ARG A 162 -8.72 10.05 0.78
CA ARG A 162 -9.13 9.61 -0.57
C ARG A 162 -9.97 8.34 -0.51
N LEU A 163 -9.53 7.33 0.26
CA LEU A 163 -10.27 6.08 0.45
C LEU A 163 -11.65 6.33 1.08
N ALA A 164 -11.74 7.19 2.10
CA ALA A 164 -13.00 7.52 2.73
C ALA A 164 -14.00 8.13 1.73
N VAL A 165 -13.54 9.05 0.87
CA VAL A 165 -14.37 9.65 -0.20
C VAL A 165 -14.81 8.59 -1.21
N ILE A 166 -13.90 7.75 -1.69
CA ILE A 166 -14.21 6.68 -2.63
C ILE A 166 -15.26 5.72 -2.05
N MET A 167 -15.09 5.33 -0.79
CA MET A 167 -16.04 4.45 -0.10
C MET A 167 -17.41 5.09 0.11
N ALA A 168 -17.46 6.41 0.32
CA ALA A 168 -18.72 7.13 0.43
C ALA A 168 -19.49 7.17 -0.91
N ILE A 169 -18.76 7.29 -2.04
CA ILE A 169 -19.36 7.32 -3.39
C ILE A 169 -19.83 5.92 -3.80
N VAL A 170 -19.07 4.87 -3.48
CA VAL A 170 -19.33 3.47 -3.93
C VAL A 170 -20.41 2.78 -3.08
N ARG A 171 -20.90 3.38 -2.00
CA ARG A 171 -22.04 2.81 -1.27
C ARG A 171 -23.24 2.68 -2.23
N PRO A 172 -23.71 1.44 -2.57
CA PRO A 172 -24.95 1.27 -3.29
C PRO A 172 -26.04 1.89 -2.43
N GLY A 173 -26.86 2.76 -3.04
CA GLY A 173 -27.82 3.60 -2.35
C GLY A 173 -28.64 2.85 -1.33
N GLN A 174 -28.48 3.17 -0.07
CA GLN A 174 -29.58 3.12 0.84
C GLN A 174 -30.52 4.25 0.38
N GLY A 175 -31.56 3.87 -0.36
CA GLY A 175 -32.62 4.78 -0.73
C GLY A 175 -33.02 5.55 0.51
N PHE A 176 -33.03 6.88 0.42
CA PHE A 176 -33.68 7.71 1.39
C PHE A 176 -35.15 7.26 1.44
N HIS A 177 -35.50 6.46 2.42
CA HIS A 177 -36.89 6.27 2.80
C HIS A 177 -37.38 7.63 3.32
N VAL A 178 -37.94 8.42 2.40
CA VAL A 178 -38.75 9.56 2.78
C VAL A 178 -39.96 8.97 3.50
N VAL A 179 -39.95 9.03 4.83
CA VAL A 179 -41.14 8.76 5.64
C VAL A 179 -42.13 9.86 5.29
N LYS A 180 -43.09 9.58 4.39
CA LYS A 180 -44.29 10.40 4.23
C LYS A 180 -45.07 10.30 5.52
N LYS A 181 -45.20 11.42 6.25
CA LYS A 181 -46.20 11.62 7.26
C LYS A 181 -47.56 11.79 6.61
#